data_f709cc8fb47bf2529355bc2e6ca44456
#
_entry.id   f709cc8fb47bf2529355bc2e6ca44456
#
_cell.length_a   1.000
_cell.length_b   1.000
_cell.length_c   1.000
_cell.angle_alpha   90.00
_cell.angle_beta   90.00
_cell.angle_gamma   90.00
#
_symmetry.space_group_name_H-M   'P 1'
#
loop_
_entity.id
_entity.type
_entity.pdbx_description
1 polymer ?
#
loop_
_entity_poly.entity_id
_entity_poly.type
_entity_poly.pdbx_seq_one_letter_code
_entity_poly.pdbx_strand_id
1 'polypeptide(L)'
;MYKRQPVLLDDIQRQNYKNLQVVSPDIGGVVRARAVAKQLDCDLAIIDKRRPSANESEVMNLIGEVEGRTCLLIDDIVDTAGTLCKAAEALKKFGADKVVAYATHPVLSGKAIENISNSSLDNLVVTNSIPLTEDAKKCGKIRTLTLGKLLGESVRRLSNEESISAMFVQ
;
A
#
# COMPACT_ATOMS: atom_id res chain seq x y z
N MET A 1 -0.73 3.85 15.40
CA MET A 1 -0.88 3.04 14.20
C MET A 1 -0.18 3.64 12.96
N TYR A 2 0.04 4.95 12.91
CA TYR A 2 0.60 5.66 11.73
C TYR A 2 2.12 5.88 11.77
N LYS A 3 2.83 5.25 12.68
CA LYS A 3 4.27 5.50 12.97
C LYS A 3 5.25 5.14 11.84
N ARG A 4 4.78 4.46 10.76
CA ARG A 4 5.62 4.02 9.63
C ARG A 4 5.30 4.73 8.32
N GLN A 5 4.27 5.56 8.32
CA GLN A 5 3.88 6.37 7.17
C GLN A 5 5.01 7.27 6.65
N PRO A 6 5.87 7.89 7.51
CA PRO A 6 6.93 8.76 7.01
C PRO A 6 7.85 8.09 5.99
N VAL A 7 8.19 6.80 6.18
CA VAL A 7 9.07 6.06 5.25
C VAL A 7 8.40 5.79 3.92
N LEU A 8 7.10 5.41 3.95
CA LEU A 8 6.33 5.18 2.73
C LEU A 8 6.06 6.48 1.98
N LEU A 9 5.69 7.55 2.71
CA LEU A 9 5.41 8.87 2.13
C LEU A 9 6.64 9.50 1.49
N ASP A 10 7.79 9.45 2.14
CA ASP A 10 9.05 9.93 1.59
C ASP A 10 9.39 9.22 0.27
N ASP A 11 9.17 7.92 0.20
CA ASP A 11 9.36 7.18 -1.04
C ASP A 11 8.34 7.57 -2.11
N ILE A 12 7.05 7.66 -1.78
CA ILE A 12 5.99 8.05 -2.71
C ILE A 12 6.29 9.43 -3.31
N GLN A 13 6.68 10.40 -2.49
CA GLN A 13 7.03 11.75 -2.94
C GLN A 13 8.24 11.73 -3.88
N ARG A 14 9.27 10.93 -3.58
CA ARG A 14 10.45 10.78 -4.45
C ARG A 14 10.14 10.12 -5.79
N GLN A 15 9.15 9.22 -5.84
CA GLN A 15 8.73 8.60 -7.10
C GLN A 15 8.06 9.58 -8.06
N ASN A 16 7.56 10.72 -7.56
CA ASN A 16 6.93 11.78 -8.34
C ASN A 16 5.87 11.26 -9.31
N TYR A 17 4.97 10.42 -8.78
CA TYR A 17 3.87 9.85 -9.57
C TYR A 17 2.97 10.95 -10.14
N LYS A 18 2.66 10.86 -11.42
CA LYS A 18 1.74 11.79 -12.08
C LYS A 18 0.29 11.35 -11.86
N ASN A 19 -0.62 12.33 -11.77
CA ASN A 19 -2.07 12.09 -11.60
C ASN A 19 -2.36 11.08 -10.48
N LEU A 20 -1.77 11.31 -9.30
CA LEU A 20 -1.84 10.39 -8.18
C LEU A 20 -3.24 10.35 -7.58
N GLN A 21 -3.73 9.14 -7.33
CA GLN A 21 -4.99 8.85 -6.65
C GLN A 21 -4.73 7.81 -5.57
N VAL A 22 -4.97 8.15 -4.30
CA VAL A 22 -4.91 7.16 -3.24
C VAL A 22 -6.18 6.32 -3.25
N VAL A 23 -6.04 5.01 -3.11
CA VAL A 23 -7.15 4.07 -3.13
C VAL A 23 -7.13 3.20 -1.88
N SER A 24 -8.26 3.12 -1.20
CA SER A 24 -8.48 2.12 -0.16
C SER A 24 -8.91 0.80 -0.78
N PRO A 25 -8.21 -0.31 -0.55
CA PRO A 25 -8.57 -1.61 -1.12
C PRO A 25 -9.86 -2.20 -0.54
N ASP A 26 -10.35 -1.65 0.57
CA ASP A 26 -11.59 -2.03 1.24
C ASP A 26 -12.08 -0.90 2.17
N ILE A 27 -13.28 -1.07 2.73
CA ILE A 27 -13.89 -0.08 3.65
C ILE A 27 -13.08 0.05 4.94
N GLY A 28 -12.47 -1.03 5.44
CA GLY A 28 -11.68 -1.04 6.68
C GLY A 28 -10.40 -0.20 6.59
N GLY A 29 -9.82 -0.08 5.41
CA GLY A 29 -8.60 0.70 5.15
C GLY A 29 -8.83 2.20 4.93
N VAL A 30 -10.07 2.68 4.83
CA VAL A 30 -10.41 4.07 4.42
C VAL A 30 -9.74 5.13 5.30
N VAL A 31 -9.72 4.93 6.62
CA VAL A 31 -9.10 5.90 7.55
C VAL A 31 -7.60 6.05 7.28
N ARG A 32 -6.92 4.95 7.00
CA ARG A 32 -5.50 4.92 6.65
C ARG A 32 -5.24 5.60 5.31
N ALA A 33 -6.00 5.21 4.30
CA ALA A 33 -5.86 5.76 2.95
C ALA A 33 -6.14 7.28 2.94
N ARG A 34 -7.17 7.74 3.68
CA ARG A 34 -7.50 9.17 3.81
C ARG A 34 -6.35 9.97 4.44
N ALA A 35 -5.69 9.42 5.48
CA ALA A 35 -4.55 10.09 6.11
C ALA A 35 -3.39 10.26 5.12
N VAL A 36 -3.13 9.25 4.28
CA VAL A 36 -2.10 9.31 3.23
C VAL A 36 -2.50 10.29 2.13
N ALA A 37 -3.74 10.25 1.65
CA ALA A 37 -4.25 11.15 0.62
C ALA A 37 -4.11 12.62 1.05
N LYS A 38 -4.47 12.93 2.30
CA LYS A 38 -4.31 14.28 2.87
C LYS A 38 -2.86 14.76 2.88
N GLN A 39 -1.89 13.87 3.22
CA GLN A 39 -0.47 14.24 3.26
C GLN A 39 0.15 14.37 1.85
N LEU A 40 -0.42 13.70 0.86
CA LEU A 40 0.02 13.77 -0.53
C LEU A 40 -0.74 14.82 -1.34
N ASP A 41 -1.69 15.53 -0.72
CA ASP A 41 -2.57 16.51 -1.36
C ASP A 41 -3.23 15.95 -2.64
N CYS A 42 -3.83 14.75 -2.50
CA CYS A 42 -4.50 14.08 -3.61
C CYS A 42 -5.84 13.47 -3.17
N ASP A 43 -6.68 13.12 -4.14
CA ASP A 43 -7.99 12.55 -3.92
C ASP A 43 -7.92 11.13 -3.37
N LEU A 44 -9.04 10.67 -2.78
CA LEU A 44 -9.24 9.32 -2.28
C LEU A 44 -10.33 8.62 -3.08
N ALA A 45 -10.04 7.41 -3.55
CA ALA A 45 -11.05 6.47 -4.04
C ALA A 45 -11.16 5.26 -3.10
N ILE A 46 -12.27 4.55 -3.16
CA ILE A 46 -12.56 3.42 -2.29
C ILE A 46 -13.11 2.27 -3.13
N ILE A 47 -12.56 1.07 -2.94
CA ILE A 47 -13.13 -0.16 -3.48
C ILE A 47 -14.11 -0.72 -2.45
N ASP A 48 -15.40 -0.68 -2.78
CA ASP A 48 -16.46 -1.28 -1.99
C ASP A 48 -16.77 -2.68 -2.53
N LYS A 49 -16.46 -3.69 -1.71
CA LYS A 49 -16.68 -5.10 -2.04
C LYS A 49 -18.02 -5.52 -1.48
N ARG A 50 -18.97 -5.83 -2.36
CA ARG A 50 -20.26 -6.36 -1.97
C ARG A 50 -20.39 -7.81 -2.44
N ARG A 51 -20.86 -8.66 -1.55
CA ARG A 51 -21.36 -9.99 -1.88
C ARG A 51 -22.88 -9.92 -1.80
N PRO A 52 -23.58 -9.86 -2.93
CA PRO A 52 -25.06 -9.77 -2.93
C PRO A 52 -25.72 -10.97 -2.27
N SER A 53 -25.13 -12.19 -2.43
CA SER A 53 -25.56 -13.41 -1.76
C SER A 53 -24.40 -14.41 -1.61
N ALA A 54 -24.62 -15.48 -0.81
CA ALA A 54 -23.58 -16.47 -0.45
C ALA A 54 -22.97 -17.22 -1.65
N ASN A 55 -23.63 -17.24 -2.82
CA ASN A 55 -23.21 -17.95 -4.04
C ASN A 55 -22.98 -17.05 -5.25
N GLU A 56 -23.00 -15.74 -5.07
CA GLU A 56 -22.76 -14.79 -6.16
C GLU A 56 -21.32 -14.29 -6.18
N SER A 57 -20.85 -13.92 -7.38
CA SER A 57 -19.53 -13.35 -7.59
C SER A 57 -19.39 -12.05 -6.82
N GLU A 58 -18.22 -11.85 -6.22
CA GLU A 58 -17.87 -10.62 -5.52
C GLU A 58 -17.92 -9.43 -6.50
N VAL A 59 -18.84 -8.49 -6.28
CA VAL A 59 -18.94 -7.27 -7.07
C VAL A 59 -18.08 -6.20 -6.42
N MET A 60 -17.16 -5.64 -7.20
CA MET A 60 -16.35 -4.51 -6.76
C MET A 60 -16.94 -3.23 -7.33
N ASN A 61 -17.42 -2.36 -6.45
CA ASN A 61 -17.84 -1.02 -6.80
C ASN A 61 -16.71 -0.04 -6.47
N LEU A 62 -16.49 0.92 -7.36
CA LEU A 62 -15.54 1.99 -7.17
C LEU A 62 -16.30 3.27 -6.74
N ILE A 63 -15.85 3.88 -5.65
CA ILE A 63 -16.28 5.20 -5.23
C ILE A 63 -15.11 6.16 -5.48
N GLY A 64 -15.30 7.14 -6.36
CA GLY A 64 -14.26 8.04 -6.84
C GLY A 64 -13.84 7.75 -8.28
N GLU A 65 -12.92 8.55 -8.82
CA GLU A 65 -12.45 8.46 -10.20
C GLU A 65 -11.00 7.95 -10.24
N VAL A 66 -10.73 7.02 -11.16
CA VAL A 66 -9.39 6.44 -11.31
C VAL A 66 -8.93 6.35 -12.77
N GLU A 67 -9.78 6.74 -13.73
CA GLU A 67 -9.45 6.71 -15.15
C GLU A 67 -8.26 7.61 -15.45
N GLY A 68 -7.26 7.10 -16.16
CA GLY A 68 -6.02 7.81 -16.51
C GLY A 68 -5.15 8.19 -15.30
N ARG A 69 -5.38 7.62 -14.12
CA ARG A 69 -4.65 7.96 -12.89
C ARG A 69 -3.65 6.88 -12.50
N THR A 70 -2.61 7.31 -11.77
CA THR A 70 -1.77 6.39 -10.99
C THR A 70 -2.44 6.11 -9.66
N CYS A 71 -2.94 4.91 -9.49
CA CYS A 71 -3.63 4.46 -8.28
C CYS A 71 -2.66 3.90 -7.25
N LEU A 72 -2.73 4.41 -6.03
CA LEU A 72 -1.89 4.02 -4.92
C LEU A 72 -2.72 3.27 -3.88
N LEU A 73 -2.59 1.95 -3.83
CA LEU A 73 -3.19 1.10 -2.81
C LEU A 73 -2.36 1.14 -1.53
N ILE A 74 -3.00 1.44 -0.39
CA ILE A 74 -2.33 1.53 0.91
C ILE A 74 -2.85 0.45 1.85
N ASP A 75 -1.94 -0.38 2.35
CA ASP A 75 -2.26 -1.40 3.35
C ASP A 75 -1.21 -1.46 4.47
N ASP A 76 -1.50 -2.18 5.56
CA ASP A 76 -0.51 -2.43 6.62
C ASP A 76 0.20 -3.77 6.42
N ILE A 77 -0.51 -4.80 5.99
CA ILE A 77 -0.02 -6.17 5.88
C ILE A 77 -0.42 -6.74 4.53
N VAL A 78 0.53 -7.36 3.85
CA VAL A 78 0.27 -8.21 2.69
C VAL A 78 0.59 -9.65 3.08
N ASP A 79 -0.46 -10.46 3.21
CA ASP A 79 -0.33 -11.90 3.49
C ASP A 79 -0.34 -12.70 2.19
N THR A 80 -1.46 -13.23 1.74
CA THR A 80 -1.56 -13.99 0.48
C THR A 80 -1.62 -13.11 -0.77
N ALA A 81 -1.71 -11.80 -0.63
CA ALA A 81 -1.87 -10.78 -1.66
C ALA A 81 -3.17 -10.89 -2.50
N GLY A 82 -4.06 -11.84 -2.21
CA GLY A 82 -5.27 -12.05 -3.02
C GLY A 82 -6.17 -10.81 -3.10
N THR A 83 -6.43 -10.16 -1.97
CA THR A 83 -7.24 -8.92 -1.91
C THR A 83 -6.60 -7.79 -2.72
N LEU A 84 -5.30 -7.62 -2.57
CA LEU A 84 -4.54 -6.56 -3.24
C LEU A 84 -4.52 -6.76 -4.76
N CYS A 85 -4.30 -8.00 -5.21
CA CYS A 85 -4.28 -8.34 -6.64
C CYS A 85 -5.65 -8.16 -7.30
N LYS A 86 -6.74 -8.57 -6.64
CA LYS A 86 -8.10 -8.32 -7.10
C LYS A 86 -8.44 -6.83 -7.17
N ALA A 87 -8.00 -6.05 -6.18
CA ALA A 87 -8.16 -4.61 -6.18
C ALA A 87 -7.43 -3.96 -7.37
N ALA A 88 -6.20 -4.39 -7.64
CA ALA A 88 -5.43 -3.91 -8.79
C ALA A 88 -6.11 -4.25 -10.12
N GLU A 89 -6.63 -5.47 -10.26
CA GLU A 89 -7.37 -5.88 -11.45
C GLU A 89 -8.62 -5.02 -11.66
N ALA A 90 -9.39 -4.76 -10.60
CA ALA A 90 -10.57 -3.91 -10.68
C ALA A 90 -10.20 -2.47 -11.09
N LEU A 91 -9.15 -1.88 -10.51
CA LEU A 91 -8.69 -0.54 -10.86
C LEU A 91 -8.27 -0.45 -12.33
N LYS A 92 -7.57 -1.46 -12.86
CA LYS A 92 -7.22 -1.51 -14.28
C LYS A 92 -8.47 -1.61 -15.17
N LYS A 93 -9.49 -2.36 -14.77
CA LYS A 93 -10.79 -2.42 -15.47
C LYS A 93 -11.53 -1.08 -15.45
N PHE A 94 -11.35 -0.27 -14.40
CA PHE A 94 -11.88 1.09 -14.28
C PHE A 94 -11.00 2.16 -14.97
N GLY A 95 -10.00 1.75 -15.76
CA GLY A 95 -9.19 2.65 -16.56
C GLY A 95 -7.97 3.26 -15.87
N ALA A 96 -7.52 2.72 -14.72
CA ALA A 96 -6.30 3.19 -14.08
C ALA A 96 -5.06 2.90 -14.97
N ASP A 97 -4.24 3.92 -15.20
CA ASP A 97 -3.00 3.80 -15.96
C ASP A 97 -1.97 2.93 -15.26
N LYS A 98 -1.79 3.19 -13.97
CA LYS A 98 -0.82 2.49 -13.14
C LYS A 98 -1.42 2.15 -11.78
N VAL A 99 -1.10 0.96 -11.24
CA VAL A 99 -1.52 0.54 -9.90
C VAL A 99 -0.30 0.12 -9.10
N VAL A 100 0.02 0.89 -8.07
CA VAL A 100 1.12 0.61 -7.15
C VAL A 100 0.56 0.37 -5.76
N ALA A 101 1.07 -0.63 -5.06
CA ALA A 101 0.69 -0.88 -3.68
C ALA A 101 1.84 -0.58 -2.74
N TYR A 102 1.51 -0.01 -1.59
CA TYR A 102 2.43 0.21 -0.48
C TYR A 102 1.90 -0.48 0.76
N ALA A 103 2.72 -1.32 1.36
CA ALA A 103 2.40 -1.99 2.62
C ALA A 103 3.59 -2.01 3.57
N THR A 104 3.30 -2.06 4.87
CA THR A 104 4.37 -2.11 5.86
C THR A 104 4.93 -3.52 6.00
N HIS A 105 4.06 -4.51 6.21
CA HIS A 105 4.45 -5.86 6.60
C HIS A 105 4.28 -6.87 5.46
N PRO A 106 5.39 -7.31 4.80
CA PRO A 106 5.35 -8.33 3.76
C PRO A 106 5.39 -9.73 4.38
N VAL A 107 4.26 -10.26 4.83
CA VAL A 107 4.16 -11.65 5.28
C VAL A 107 4.38 -12.59 4.09
N LEU A 108 3.71 -12.32 2.98
CA LEU A 108 3.86 -12.98 1.68
C LEU A 108 3.76 -14.51 1.77
N SER A 109 2.75 -14.99 2.48
CA SER A 109 2.54 -16.42 2.69
C SER A 109 1.90 -17.12 1.49
N GLY A 110 1.99 -18.44 1.48
CA GLY A 110 1.34 -19.32 0.50
C GLY A 110 1.67 -18.94 -0.94
N LYS A 111 0.64 -18.60 -1.75
CA LYS A 111 0.78 -18.25 -3.17
C LYS A 111 0.98 -16.76 -3.41
N ALA A 112 1.40 -15.97 -2.41
CA ALA A 112 1.49 -14.51 -2.55
C ALA A 112 2.36 -14.08 -3.73
N ILE A 113 3.54 -14.68 -3.92
CA ILE A 113 4.46 -14.33 -5.01
C ILE A 113 3.87 -14.68 -6.37
N GLU A 114 3.23 -15.85 -6.50
CA GLU A 114 2.52 -16.25 -7.72
C GLU A 114 1.38 -15.27 -8.04
N ASN A 115 0.57 -14.92 -7.04
CA ASN A 115 -0.53 -13.96 -7.18
C ASN A 115 -0.03 -12.59 -7.64
N ILE A 116 1.03 -12.06 -7.02
CA ILE A 116 1.61 -10.75 -7.37
C ILE A 116 2.20 -10.79 -8.78
N SER A 117 2.95 -11.83 -9.12
CA SER A 117 3.60 -11.96 -10.43
C SER A 117 2.58 -11.97 -11.56
N ASN A 118 1.47 -12.67 -11.38
CA ASN A 118 0.40 -12.84 -12.37
C ASN A 118 -0.67 -11.72 -12.36
N SER A 119 -0.62 -10.80 -11.38
CA SER A 119 -1.63 -9.76 -11.23
C SER A 119 -1.40 -8.57 -12.17
N SER A 120 -2.41 -7.71 -12.25
CA SER A 120 -2.34 -6.40 -12.89
C SER A 120 -1.64 -5.32 -12.05
N LEU A 121 -1.09 -5.69 -10.89
CA LEU A 121 -0.31 -4.79 -10.06
C LEU A 121 1.01 -4.46 -10.74
N ASP A 122 1.33 -3.18 -10.88
CA ASP A 122 2.59 -2.74 -11.48
C ASP A 122 3.77 -2.90 -10.52
N ASN A 123 3.59 -2.49 -9.25
CA ASN A 123 4.60 -2.65 -8.21
C ASN A 123 3.95 -2.85 -6.83
N LEU A 124 4.60 -3.65 -6.00
CA LEU A 124 4.38 -3.74 -4.56
C LEU A 124 5.61 -3.20 -3.82
N VAL A 125 5.44 -2.14 -3.05
CA VAL A 125 6.48 -1.55 -2.22
C VAL A 125 6.23 -1.91 -0.77
N VAL A 126 7.19 -2.53 -0.14
CA VAL A 126 7.09 -3.02 1.24
C VAL A 126 8.27 -2.54 2.08
N THR A 127 8.19 -2.67 3.39
CA THR A 127 9.34 -2.39 4.24
C THR A 127 10.10 -3.68 4.58
N ASN A 128 11.30 -3.54 5.12
CA ASN A 128 12.09 -4.65 5.66
C ASN A 128 11.69 -5.02 7.11
N SER A 129 10.45 -4.77 7.51
CA SER A 129 9.91 -5.18 8.82
C SER A 129 9.83 -6.70 8.99
N ILE A 130 9.72 -7.42 7.88
CA ILE A 130 9.81 -8.87 7.76
C ILE A 130 10.78 -9.14 6.62
N PRO A 131 11.81 -10.01 6.81
CA PRO A 131 12.74 -10.38 5.75
C PRO A 131 12.01 -11.05 4.58
N LEU A 132 12.33 -10.65 3.36
CA LEU A 132 11.79 -11.29 2.16
C LEU A 132 12.45 -12.65 1.94
N THR A 133 11.67 -13.63 1.50
CA THR A 133 12.16 -14.91 0.98
C THR A 133 12.94 -14.68 -0.32
N GLU A 134 13.77 -15.67 -0.72
CA GLU A 134 14.56 -15.57 -1.96
C GLU A 134 13.65 -15.41 -3.20
N ASP A 135 12.49 -16.06 -3.21
CA ASP A 135 11.55 -15.96 -4.32
C ASP A 135 10.89 -14.55 -4.36
N ALA A 136 10.58 -13.99 -3.20
CA ALA A 136 10.08 -12.61 -3.13
C ALA A 136 11.11 -11.58 -3.60
N LYS A 137 12.40 -11.79 -3.30
CA LYS A 137 13.50 -10.92 -3.79
C LYS A 137 13.69 -11.00 -5.30
N LYS A 138 13.42 -12.16 -5.91
CA LYS A 138 13.51 -12.35 -7.36
C LYS A 138 12.29 -11.80 -8.11
N CYS A 139 11.19 -11.54 -7.42
CA CYS A 139 9.98 -11.00 -8.03
C CYS A 139 10.22 -9.54 -8.46
N GLY A 140 10.27 -9.28 -9.76
CA GLY A 140 10.54 -7.95 -10.32
C GLY A 140 9.51 -6.87 -9.96
N LYS A 141 8.34 -7.25 -9.41
CA LYS A 141 7.30 -6.32 -8.97
C LYS A 141 7.44 -5.90 -7.50
N ILE A 142 8.29 -6.56 -6.70
CA ILE A 142 8.43 -6.28 -5.27
C ILE A 142 9.67 -5.42 -5.02
N ARG A 143 9.48 -4.29 -4.34
CA ARG A 143 10.54 -3.38 -3.91
C ARG A 143 10.51 -3.19 -2.40
N THR A 144 11.69 -3.16 -1.77
CA THR A 144 11.81 -3.06 -0.31
C THR A 144 12.38 -1.70 0.11
N LEU A 145 11.75 -1.09 1.12
CA LEU A 145 12.23 0.11 1.80
C LEU A 145 12.82 -0.25 3.16
N THR A 146 13.90 0.42 3.52
CA THR A 146 14.51 0.21 4.84
C THR A 146 13.86 1.07 5.93
N LEU A 147 13.60 0.44 7.08
CA LEU A 147 13.20 1.13 8.31
C LEU A 147 14.43 1.58 9.14
N GLY A 148 15.65 1.32 8.66
CA GLY A 148 16.87 1.55 9.43
C GLY A 148 17.02 2.98 9.93
N LYS A 149 16.75 3.99 9.09
CA LYS A 149 16.81 5.40 9.50
C LYS A 149 15.79 5.73 10.60
N LEU A 150 14.56 5.26 10.45
CA LEU A 150 13.49 5.47 11.42
C LEU A 150 13.84 4.84 12.77
N LEU A 151 14.31 3.60 12.75
CA LEU A 151 14.70 2.87 13.96
C LEU A 151 15.94 3.49 14.60
N GLY A 152 16.96 3.83 13.82
CA GLY A 152 18.17 4.48 14.32
C GLY A 152 17.87 5.82 15.00
N GLU A 153 17.03 6.66 14.39
CA GLU A 153 16.60 7.92 14.98
C GLU A 153 15.76 7.71 16.25
N SER A 154 14.91 6.67 16.28
CA SER A 154 14.16 6.33 17.48
C SER A 154 15.08 5.92 18.64
N VAL A 155 16.10 5.13 18.38
CA VAL A 155 17.11 4.72 19.37
C VAL A 155 17.91 5.94 19.86
N ARG A 156 18.37 6.81 18.95
CA ARG A 156 19.08 8.03 19.30
C ARG A 156 18.25 8.93 20.24
N ARG A 157 16.98 9.13 19.91
CA ARG A 157 16.06 9.94 20.73
C ARG A 157 15.83 9.32 22.10
N LEU A 158 15.64 8.01 22.16
CA LEU A 158 15.53 7.30 23.45
C LEU A 158 16.77 7.51 24.32
N SER A 159 17.97 7.36 23.73
CA SER A 159 19.24 7.55 24.45
C SER A 159 19.44 8.98 24.96
N ASN A 160 18.88 9.97 24.26
CA ASN A 160 18.99 11.40 24.61
C ASN A 160 17.76 11.93 25.39
N GLU A 161 16.85 11.05 25.82
CA GLU A 161 15.61 11.43 26.51
C GLU A 161 14.72 12.38 25.69
N GLU A 162 14.82 12.35 24.35
CA GLU A 162 14.02 13.13 23.43
C GLU A 162 12.68 12.45 23.10
N SER A 163 11.65 13.22 22.74
CA SER A 163 10.33 12.69 22.37
C SER A 163 10.38 11.92 21.04
N ILE A 164 10.03 10.63 21.11
CA ILE A 164 9.81 9.80 19.90
C ILE A 164 8.50 10.18 19.19
N SER A 165 7.47 10.58 19.94
CA SER A 165 6.18 10.96 19.35
C SER A 165 6.32 12.15 18.40
N ALA A 166 7.25 13.07 18.65
CA ALA A 166 7.52 14.20 17.77
C ALA A 166 7.96 13.80 16.35
N MET A 167 8.44 12.57 16.14
CA MET A 167 8.78 12.05 14.81
C MET A 167 7.54 11.74 13.96
N PHE A 168 6.36 11.67 14.55
CA PHE A 168 5.13 11.19 13.93
C PHE A 168 3.99 12.20 13.96
N VAL A 169 4.24 13.38 14.52
CA VAL A 169 3.29 14.50 14.56
C VAL A 169 3.52 15.35 13.31
N GLN A 170 2.69 15.15 12.32
CA GLN A 170 2.44 16.07 11.22
C GLN A 170 0.96 16.10 10.93
#